data_ebbb1f248b46f68fc7f6c9b6c210f5e4
#
_entry.id   ebbb1f248b46f68fc7f6c9b6c210f5e4
#
_cell.length_a   1.000
_cell.length_b   1.000
_cell.length_c   1.000
_cell.angle_alpha   90.00
_cell.angle_beta   90.00
_cell.angle_gamma   90.00
#
_symmetry.space_group_name_H-M   'P 1'
#
loop_
_entity.id
_entity.type
_entity.pdbx_description
1 polymer ?
#
loop_
_entity_poly.entity_id
_entity_poly.type
_entity_poly.pdbx_seq_one_letter_code
_entity_poly.pdbx_strand_id
1 'polypeptide(L)'
;MDEMITPILRTDDARASADWYARLGFVSQWEHRFEPGFPLFLCVSRGPMRIFLSEHRDDARPDTLLYLHIGDLDAVAAEFGVAIEEAPWGREIHLRDPDGNRLRIGAAQH
;
A
#
# COMPACT_ATOMS: atom_id res chain seq x y z
N MET A 1 -12.63 -19.65 6.90
CA MET A 1 -11.75 -18.78 6.06
C MET A 1 -12.38 -17.41 5.98
N ASP A 2 -11.60 -16.40 6.25
CA ASP A 2 -12.11 -15.03 6.22
C ASP A 2 -12.17 -14.52 4.77
N GLU A 3 -13.29 -13.94 4.43
CA GLU A 3 -13.42 -13.27 3.15
C GLU A 3 -12.67 -11.94 3.20
N MET A 4 -12.03 -11.56 2.10
CA MET A 4 -11.27 -10.32 2.04
C MET A 4 -11.18 -9.81 0.60
N ILE A 5 -10.91 -8.53 0.48
CA ILE A 5 -10.59 -7.90 -0.80
C ILE A 5 -9.11 -7.54 -0.75
N THR A 6 -8.37 -7.90 -1.78
CA THR A 6 -6.96 -7.52 -1.90
C THR A 6 -6.80 -6.65 -3.13
N PRO A 7 -6.48 -5.36 -2.95
CA PRO A 7 -6.23 -4.49 -4.09
C PRO A 7 -4.93 -4.87 -4.79
N ILE A 8 -4.91 -4.65 -6.10
CA ILE A 8 -3.73 -4.85 -6.93
C ILE A 8 -3.29 -3.47 -7.43
N LEU A 9 -2.08 -3.08 -7.09
CA LEU A 9 -1.52 -1.80 -7.50
C LEU A 9 -0.46 -1.99 -8.57
N ARG A 10 -0.49 -1.12 -9.57
CA ARG A 10 0.52 -1.10 -10.62
C ARG A 10 1.83 -0.54 -10.08
N THR A 11 2.94 -1.21 -10.37
CA THR A 11 4.26 -0.72 -10.02
C THR A 11 5.24 -1.01 -11.15
N ASP A 12 6.25 -0.16 -11.32
CA ASP A 12 7.33 -0.40 -12.27
C ASP A 12 8.41 -1.28 -11.67
N ASP A 13 8.56 -1.26 -10.34
CA ASP A 13 9.57 -2.04 -9.62
C ASP A 13 8.95 -2.51 -8.30
N ALA A 14 8.49 -3.75 -8.28
CA ALA A 14 7.74 -4.28 -7.14
C ALA A 14 8.57 -4.33 -5.87
N ARG A 15 9.86 -4.64 -5.96
CA ARG A 15 10.72 -4.70 -4.77
C ARG A 15 11.01 -3.32 -4.21
N ALA A 16 11.26 -2.33 -5.06
CA ALA A 16 11.42 -0.95 -4.60
C ALA A 16 10.13 -0.43 -3.98
N SER A 17 9.00 -0.76 -4.57
CA SER A 17 7.69 -0.40 -4.02
C SER A 17 7.47 -1.05 -2.66
N ALA A 18 7.82 -2.34 -2.52
CA ALA A 18 7.71 -3.05 -1.24
C ALA A 18 8.55 -2.38 -0.15
N ASP A 19 9.74 -1.89 -0.49
CA ASP A 19 10.59 -1.16 0.46
C ASP A 19 9.92 0.12 0.94
N TRP A 20 9.22 0.81 0.04
CA TRP A 20 8.45 2.01 0.43
C TRP A 20 7.29 1.63 1.36
N TYR A 21 6.56 0.55 1.03
CA TYR A 21 5.44 0.09 1.86
C TYR A 21 5.91 -0.42 3.23
N ALA A 22 7.17 -0.86 3.35
CA ALA A 22 7.75 -1.23 4.64
C ALA A 22 7.78 -0.05 5.59
N ARG A 23 7.99 1.17 5.11
CA ARG A 23 7.92 2.38 5.92
C ARG A 23 6.51 2.62 6.50
N LEU A 24 5.50 2.09 5.82
CA LEU A 24 4.10 2.16 6.25
C LEU A 24 3.71 0.96 7.11
N GLY A 25 4.67 0.09 7.44
CA GLY A 25 4.43 -1.07 8.29
C GLY A 25 4.03 -2.33 7.56
N PHE A 26 4.08 -2.34 6.24
CA PHE A 26 3.79 -3.55 5.45
C PHE A 26 5.05 -4.40 5.34
N VAL A 27 4.87 -5.72 5.32
CA VAL A 27 5.93 -6.71 5.24
C VAL A 27 5.74 -7.54 4.00
N SER A 28 6.81 -7.77 3.24
CA SER A 28 6.75 -8.67 2.08
C SER A 28 6.48 -10.09 2.52
N GLN A 29 5.46 -10.72 1.94
CA GLN A 29 5.06 -12.08 2.29
C GLN A 29 5.58 -13.09 1.28
N TRP A 30 5.43 -12.79 0.00
CA TRP A 30 5.88 -13.66 -1.07
C TRP A 30 5.95 -12.86 -2.37
N GLU A 31 6.68 -13.42 -3.33
CA GLU A 31 6.74 -12.89 -4.69
C GLU A 31 6.65 -14.03 -5.69
N HIS A 32 6.13 -13.73 -6.87
CA HIS A 32 5.96 -14.71 -7.92
C HIS A 32 6.36 -14.13 -9.27
N ARG A 33 7.07 -14.92 -10.04
CA ARG A 33 7.45 -14.61 -11.40
C ARG A 33 7.30 -15.91 -12.19
N PHE A 34 6.51 -15.87 -13.29
CA PHE A 34 6.25 -17.09 -14.05
C PHE A 34 7.52 -17.69 -14.61
N GLU A 35 8.40 -16.85 -15.14
CA GLU A 35 9.71 -17.27 -15.67
C GLU A 35 10.72 -16.15 -15.43
N PRO A 36 12.05 -16.47 -15.41
CA PRO A 36 13.06 -15.42 -15.29
C PRO A 36 12.87 -14.35 -16.37
N GLY A 37 12.94 -13.08 -15.97
CA GLY A 37 12.73 -11.94 -16.85
C GLY A 37 11.29 -11.52 -17.03
N PHE A 38 10.32 -12.29 -16.53
CA PHE A 38 8.92 -11.92 -16.57
C PHE A 38 8.60 -10.90 -15.46
N PRO A 39 7.49 -10.13 -15.61
CA PRO A 39 7.08 -9.19 -14.58
C PRO A 39 6.88 -9.85 -13.22
N LEU A 40 7.25 -9.15 -12.17
CA LEU A 40 7.13 -9.63 -10.81
C LEU A 40 5.75 -9.29 -10.23
N PHE A 41 5.19 -10.21 -9.45
CA PHE A 41 3.97 -10.04 -8.69
C PHE A 41 4.30 -10.30 -7.22
N LEU A 42 4.04 -9.34 -6.34
CA LEU A 42 4.52 -9.40 -4.97
C LEU A 42 3.40 -9.05 -4.00
N CYS A 43 3.37 -9.72 -2.85
CA CYS A 43 2.39 -9.45 -1.80
C CYS A 43 3.06 -8.81 -0.59
N VAL A 44 2.49 -7.68 -0.13
CA VAL A 44 2.85 -7.08 1.14
C VAL A 44 1.64 -7.10 2.06
N SER A 45 1.87 -7.21 3.36
CA SER A 45 0.77 -7.23 4.33
C SER A 45 1.12 -6.44 5.59
N ARG A 46 0.09 -5.87 6.19
CA ARG A 46 0.15 -5.23 7.50
C ARG A 46 -1.05 -5.74 8.30
N GLY A 47 -0.79 -6.58 9.31
CA GLY A 47 -1.88 -7.26 10.00
C GLY A 47 -2.74 -8.06 8.99
N PRO A 48 -4.07 -7.89 9.01
CA PRO A 48 -4.94 -8.59 8.06
C PRO A 48 -5.00 -7.93 6.68
N MET A 49 -4.44 -6.71 6.52
CA MET A 49 -4.48 -6.01 5.26
C MET A 49 -3.41 -6.54 4.30
N ARG A 50 -3.79 -6.72 3.05
CA ARG A 50 -2.88 -7.15 1.98
C ARG A 50 -3.00 -6.23 0.79
N ILE A 51 -1.87 -6.05 0.11
CA ILE A 51 -1.79 -5.34 -1.17
C ILE A 51 -0.93 -6.19 -2.09
N PHE A 52 -1.38 -6.39 -3.32
CA PHE A 52 -0.56 -6.98 -4.36
C PHE A 52 0.08 -5.87 -5.17
N LEU A 53 1.39 -5.98 -5.41
CA LEU A 53 2.15 -5.03 -6.22
C LEU A 53 2.51 -5.76 -7.50
N SER A 54 2.01 -5.28 -8.63
CA SER A 54 2.14 -5.97 -9.90
C SER A 54 2.89 -5.14 -10.93
N GLU A 55 3.92 -5.77 -11.51
CA GLU A 55 4.64 -5.19 -12.65
C GLU A 55 3.96 -5.51 -13.98
N HIS A 56 2.93 -6.38 -13.96
CA HIS A 56 2.17 -6.73 -15.17
C HIS A 56 1.33 -5.55 -15.62
N ARG A 57 1.54 -5.11 -16.85
CA ARG A 57 0.91 -3.89 -17.38
C ARG A 57 -0.59 -3.97 -17.49
N ASP A 58 -1.14 -5.18 -17.60
CA ASP A 58 -2.58 -5.40 -17.79
C ASP A 58 -3.33 -5.59 -16.49
N ASP A 59 -2.64 -5.70 -15.34
CA ASP A 59 -3.31 -5.99 -14.07
C ASP A 59 -4.03 -4.78 -13.50
N ALA A 60 -3.33 -3.64 -13.43
CA ALA A 60 -3.89 -2.45 -12.82
C ALA A 60 -3.40 -1.22 -13.56
N ARG A 61 -4.16 -0.12 -13.40
CA ARG A 61 -3.77 1.16 -13.96
C ARG A 61 -2.95 1.95 -12.94
N PRO A 62 -2.04 2.81 -13.39
CA PRO A 62 -1.37 3.76 -12.49
C PRO A 62 -2.37 4.70 -11.82
N ASP A 63 -1.95 5.34 -10.74
CA ASP A 63 -2.74 6.37 -10.05
C ASP A 63 -4.02 5.81 -9.42
N THR A 64 -3.93 4.63 -8.85
CA THR A 64 -5.03 4.04 -8.07
C THR A 64 -5.13 4.73 -6.71
N LEU A 65 -6.34 4.86 -6.19
CA LEU A 65 -6.61 5.45 -4.88
C LEU A 65 -7.12 4.39 -3.91
N LEU A 66 -6.48 4.30 -2.75
CA LEU A 66 -6.93 3.43 -1.65
C LEU A 66 -7.21 4.25 -0.41
N TYR A 67 -8.11 3.74 0.44
CA TYR A 67 -8.30 4.25 1.79
C TYR A 67 -7.97 3.15 2.79
N LEU A 68 -7.07 3.45 3.74
CA LEU A 68 -6.64 2.52 4.77
C LEU A 68 -6.98 3.06 6.15
N HIS A 69 -7.18 2.15 7.12
CA HIS A 69 -7.29 2.52 8.53
C HIS A 69 -6.15 1.84 9.30
N ILE A 70 -5.38 2.63 10.06
CA ILE A 70 -4.24 2.10 10.83
C ILE A 70 -4.29 2.60 12.27
N GLY A 71 -3.64 1.87 13.17
CA GLY A 71 -3.67 2.20 14.59
C GLY A 71 -2.65 3.24 15.04
N ASP A 72 -1.61 3.49 14.25
CA ASP A 72 -0.50 4.36 14.64
C ASP A 72 -0.31 5.52 13.66
N LEU A 73 -1.40 6.23 13.34
CA LEU A 73 -1.41 7.29 12.36
C LEU A 73 -0.34 8.36 12.62
N ASP A 74 -0.16 8.77 13.90
CA ASP A 74 0.81 9.79 14.25
C ASP A 74 2.24 9.35 13.94
N ALA A 75 2.58 8.10 14.23
CA ALA A 75 3.91 7.56 13.95
C ALA A 75 4.18 7.50 12.44
N VAL A 76 3.19 7.09 11.66
CA VAL A 76 3.31 7.01 10.21
C VAL A 76 3.44 8.42 9.61
N ALA A 77 2.64 9.37 10.09
CA ALA A 77 2.74 10.75 9.64
C ALA A 77 4.15 11.30 9.89
N ALA A 78 4.73 11.00 11.07
CA ALA A 78 6.09 11.42 11.40
C ALA A 78 7.12 10.75 10.50
N GLU A 79 6.96 9.45 10.21
CA GLU A 79 7.88 8.72 9.33
C GLU A 79 7.94 9.34 7.94
N PHE A 80 6.80 9.76 7.40
CA PHE A 80 6.72 10.35 6.07
C PHE A 80 6.82 11.87 6.05
N GLY A 81 6.88 12.51 7.23
CA GLY A 81 6.99 13.97 7.32
C GLY A 81 5.78 14.70 6.76
N VAL A 82 4.59 14.15 6.91
CA VAL A 82 3.36 14.75 6.39
C VAL A 82 2.48 15.24 7.52
N ALA A 83 1.65 16.26 7.22
CA ALA A 83 0.71 16.80 8.18
C ALA A 83 -0.52 15.90 8.28
N ILE A 84 -1.11 15.83 9.49
CA ILE A 84 -2.39 15.18 9.69
C ILE A 84 -3.49 16.21 9.43
N GLU A 85 -4.46 15.83 8.61
CA GLU A 85 -5.58 16.69 8.25
C GLU A 85 -6.85 16.23 8.96
N GLU A 86 -7.71 17.19 9.31
CA GLU A 86 -9.02 16.88 9.88
C GLU A 86 -10.02 16.72 8.75
N ALA A 87 -10.65 15.55 8.67
CA ALA A 87 -11.75 15.29 7.75
C ALA A 87 -13.05 15.20 8.57
N PRO A 88 -14.23 15.32 7.93
CA PRO A 88 -15.50 15.18 8.66
C PRO A 88 -15.65 13.87 9.41
N TRP A 89 -14.99 12.81 8.94
CA TRP A 89 -15.06 11.49 9.55
C TRP A 89 -13.87 11.15 10.45
N GLY A 90 -12.91 12.08 10.62
CA GLY A 90 -11.78 11.88 11.51
C GLY A 90 -10.47 12.42 10.93
N ARG A 91 -9.37 12.00 11.55
CA ARG A 91 -8.02 12.43 11.18
C ARG A 91 -7.48 11.55 10.07
N GLU A 92 -6.80 12.14 9.09
CA GLU A 92 -6.19 11.36 8.01
C GLU A 92 -4.91 12.00 7.47
N ILE A 93 -4.09 11.19 6.81
CA ILE A 93 -2.93 11.65 6.06
C ILE A 93 -3.06 11.18 4.61
N HIS A 94 -2.35 11.88 3.73
CA HIS A 94 -2.34 11.56 2.31
C HIS A 94 -0.92 11.25 1.89
N LEU A 95 -0.73 10.08 1.26
CA LEU A 95 0.57 9.65 0.76
C LEU A 95 0.45 9.30 -0.72
N ARG A 96 1.58 9.37 -1.40
CA ARG A 96 1.70 8.91 -2.78
C ARG A 96 2.87 7.95 -2.85
N ASP A 97 2.63 6.75 -3.38
CA ASP A 97 3.70 5.75 -3.47
C ASP A 97 4.65 6.06 -4.64
N PRO A 98 5.74 5.29 -4.81
CA PRO A 98 6.71 5.57 -5.89
C PRO A 98 6.14 5.56 -7.30
N ASP A 99 5.02 4.89 -7.51
CA ASP A 99 4.38 4.76 -8.83
C ASP A 99 3.20 5.72 -9.01
N GLY A 100 2.99 6.63 -8.04
CA GLY A 100 1.92 7.61 -8.10
C GLY A 100 0.58 7.11 -7.57
N ASN A 101 0.49 5.89 -7.05
CA ASN A 101 -0.72 5.43 -6.40
C ASN A 101 -0.95 6.25 -5.13
N ARG A 102 -2.19 6.62 -4.89
CA ARG A 102 -2.54 7.51 -3.79
C ARG A 102 -3.14 6.72 -2.64
N LEU A 103 -2.70 7.04 -1.44
CA LEU A 103 -3.21 6.42 -0.22
C LEU A 103 -3.77 7.51 0.68
N ARG A 104 -5.04 7.37 1.05
CA ARG A 104 -5.64 8.16 2.12
C ARG A 104 -5.70 7.24 3.33
N ILE A 105 -5.17 7.70 4.44
CA ILE A 105 -4.98 6.85 5.61
C ILE A 105 -5.59 7.53 6.82
N GLY A 106 -6.59 6.88 7.41
CA GLY A 106 -7.25 7.36 8.61
C GLY A 106 -6.85 6.56 9.83
N ALA A 107 -7.17 7.09 11.01
CA ALA A 107 -6.96 6.37 12.26
C ALA A 107 -8.00 5.27 12.39
N ALA A 108 -7.56 4.08 12.80
CA ALA A 108 -8.50 2.99 13.10
C ALA A 108 -9.36 3.38 14.28
N GLN A 109 -10.65 3.08 14.20
CA GLN A 109 -11.59 3.34 15.28
C GLN A 109 -11.68 2.13 16.20
N HIS A 110 -11.80 2.40 17.48
CA HIS A 110 -11.90 1.37 18.52
C HIS A 110 -13.31 1.31 19.09
#